data_07cff3d697911b4605c28b6b0b049c2d
#
_entry.id   07cff3d697911b4605c28b6b0b049c2d
#
_cell.length_a   1.000
_cell.length_b   1.000
_cell.length_c   1.000
_cell.angle_alpha   90.00
_cell.angle_beta   90.00
_cell.angle_gamma   90.00
#
_symmetry.space_group_name_H-M   'P 1'
#
loop_
_entity.id
_entity.type
_entity.pdbx_description
1 polymer ?
#
loop_
_entity_poly.entity_id
_entity_poly.type
_entity_poly.pdbx_seq_one_letter_code
_entity_poly.pdbx_strand_id
1 'polypeptide(L)'
;MQKPEDLFLDFWVVRVREFRVKMSLSQEALAEKLHVNVRNYQKLERGVHRPSAITLLFFLNPLPDQEILAFVHTFGKLADTGQSEEVA
;
A
#
# COMPACT_ATOMS: atom_id res chain seq x y z
N MET A 1 -5.19 -3.17 20.94
CA MET A 1 -5.06 -2.06 19.96
C MET A 1 -3.83 -2.27 19.11
N GLN A 2 -3.98 -2.22 17.79
CA GLN A 2 -2.84 -2.40 16.89
C GLN A 2 -1.94 -1.17 16.87
N LYS A 3 -0.64 -1.40 16.69
CA LYS A 3 0.31 -0.31 16.52
C LYS A 3 0.11 0.34 15.14
N PRO A 4 0.42 1.63 14.98
CA PRO A 4 0.29 2.29 13.67
C PRO A 4 1.04 1.58 12.55
N GLU A 5 2.19 0.98 12.84
CA GLU A 5 2.97 0.26 11.82
C GLU A 5 2.19 -0.96 11.31
N ASP A 6 1.50 -1.67 12.18
CA ASP A 6 0.73 -2.86 11.81
C ASP A 6 -0.54 -2.45 11.04
N LEU A 7 -1.17 -1.37 11.47
CA LEU A 7 -2.32 -0.82 10.75
C LEU A 7 -1.92 -0.39 9.35
N PHE A 8 -0.76 0.25 9.22
CA PHE A 8 -0.29 0.68 7.92
C PHE A 8 -0.01 -0.51 7.01
N LEU A 9 0.58 -1.58 7.54
CA LEU A 9 0.88 -2.76 6.73
C LEU A 9 -0.39 -3.38 6.15
N ASP A 10 -1.43 -3.54 6.98
CA ASP A 10 -2.70 -4.07 6.53
C ASP A 10 -3.32 -3.15 5.45
N PHE A 11 -3.29 -1.86 5.70
CA PHE A 11 -3.80 -0.86 4.76
C PHE A 11 -3.04 -0.91 3.43
N TRP A 12 -1.72 -0.97 3.49
CA TRP A 12 -0.86 -1.04 2.31
C TRP A 12 -1.16 -2.26 1.44
N VAL A 13 -1.29 -3.44 2.06
CA VAL A 13 -1.55 -4.68 1.32
C VAL A 13 -2.85 -4.56 0.51
N VAL A 14 -3.90 -4.02 1.11
CA VAL A 14 -5.17 -3.83 0.41
C VAL A 14 -4.99 -2.86 -0.76
N ARG A 15 -4.35 -1.74 -0.53
CA ARG A 15 -4.22 -0.68 -1.55
C ARG A 15 -3.34 -1.11 -2.72
N VAL A 16 -2.22 -1.77 -2.45
CA VAL A 16 -1.32 -2.17 -3.53
C VAL A 16 -1.95 -3.25 -4.42
N ARG A 17 -2.69 -4.18 -3.81
CA ARG A 17 -3.40 -5.21 -4.58
C ARG A 17 -4.52 -4.62 -5.41
N GLU A 18 -5.31 -3.74 -4.82
CA GLU A 18 -6.39 -3.06 -5.55
C GLU A 18 -5.84 -2.32 -6.76
N PHE A 19 -4.76 -1.60 -6.57
CA PHE A 19 -4.14 -0.87 -7.67
C PHE A 19 -3.67 -1.80 -8.78
N ARG A 20 -2.98 -2.88 -8.42
CA ARG A 20 -2.46 -3.83 -9.40
C ARG A 20 -3.58 -4.46 -10.22
N VAL A 21 -4.65 -4.90 -9.56
CA VAL A 21 -5.79 -5.52 -10.23
C VAL A 21 -6.52 -4.50 -11.11
N LYS A 22 -6.77 -3.31 -10.57
CA LYS A 22 -7.47 -2.24 -11.30
C LYS A 22 -6.73 -1.86 -12.58
N MET A 23 -5.41 -1.82 -12.52
CA MET A 23 -4.58 -1.44 -13.67
C MET A 23 -4.19 -2.64 -14.54
N SER A 24 -4.65 -3.84 -14.19
CA SER A 24 -4.33 -5.07 -14.92
C SER A 24 -2.82 -5.30 -15.04
N LEU A 25 -2.09 -5.00 -13.98
CA LEU A 25 -0.64 -5.16 -13.97
C LEU A 25 -0.24 -6.51 -13.41
N SER A 26 0.81 -7.10 -14.00
CA SER A 26 1.45 -8.26 -13.39
C SER A 26 2.27 -7.81 -12.17
N GLN A 27 2.68 -8.77 -11.35
CA GLN A 27 3.57 -8.46 -10.22
C GLN A 27 4.89 -7.87 -10.72
N GLU A 28 5.41 -8.42 -11.82
CA GLU A 28 6.65 -7.92 -12.43
C GLU A 28 6.50 -6.48 -12.92
N ALA A 29 5.38 -6.18 -13.54
CA ALA A 29 5.13 -4.84 -14.07
C ALA A 29 5.02 -3.80 -12.93
N LEU A 30 4.33 -4.15 -11.86
CA LEU A 30 4.22 -3.21 -10.74
C LEU A 30 5.54 -3.08 -9.99
N ALA A 31 6.28 -4.19 -9.84
CA ALA A 31 7.62 -4.12 -9.24
C ALA A 31 8.51 -3.14 -9.98
N GLU A 32 8.46 -3.17 -11.31
CA GLU A 32 9.23 -2.23 -12.14
C GLU A 32 8.81 -0.78 -11.87
N LYS A 33 7.52 -0.52 -11.78
CA LYS A 33 7.02 0.83 -11.48
C LYS A 33 7.47 1.32 -10.11
N LEU A 34 7.60 0.41 -9.15
CA LEU A 34 8.01 0.76 -7.80
C LEU A 34 9.54 0.74 -7.62
N HIS A 35 10.29 0.41 -8.68
CA HIS A 35 11.73 0.33 -8.65
C HIS A 35 12.27 -0.69 -7.65
N VAL A 36 11.57 -1.82 -7.52
CA VAL A 36 12.00 -2.94 -6.69
C VAL A 36 12.02 -4.19 -7.54
N ASN A 37 12.78 -5.22 -7.12
CA ASN A 37 12.73 -6.48 -7.84
C ASN A 37 11.44 -7.23 -7.49
N VAL A 38 11.05 -8.20 -8.34
CA VAL A 38 9.77 -8.87 -8.18
C VAL A 38 9.69 -9.66 -6.88
N ARG A 39 10.80 -10.21 -6.40
CA ARG A 39 10.81 -10.95 -5.13
C ARG A 39 10.47 -10.02 -3.96
N ASN A 40 11.07 -8.84 -3.93
CA ASN A 40 10.75 -7.85 -2.91
C ASN A 40 9.31 -7.35 -3.04
N TYR A 41 8.84 -7.15 -4.27
CA TYR A 41 7.46 -6.77 -4.48
C TYR A 41 6.50 -7.81 -3.90
N GLN A 42 6.77 -9.10 -4.14
CA GLN A 42 5.91 -10.16 -3.61
C GLN A 42 5.84 -10.12 -2.09
N LYS A 43 6.95 -9.80 -1.43
CA LYS A 43 6.96 -9.64 0.03
C LYS A 43 6.13 -8.44 0.46
N LEU A 44 6.19 -7.34 -0.29
CA LEU A 44 5.35 -6.17 0.00
C LEU A 44 3.86 -6.50 -0.16
N GLU A 45 3.50 -7.20 -1.22
CA GLU A 45 2.10 -7.53 -1.48
C GLU A 45 1.54 -8.52 -0.47
N ARG A 46 2.38 -9.40 0.09
CA ARG A 46 1.94 -10.35 1.11
C ARG A 46 2.00 -9.80 2.53
N GLY A 47 2.47 -8.56 2.69
CA GLY A 47 2.55 -7.96 4.02
C GLY A 47 3.71 -8.48 4.87
N VAL A 48 4.76 -9.03 4.24
CA VAL A 48 5.95 -9.47 4.96
C VAL A 48 6.81 -8.28 5.35
N HIS A 49 6.88 -7.27 4.47
CA HIS A 49 7.66 -6.05 4.69
C HIS A 49 6.80 -4.83 4.42
N ARG A 50 7.05 -3.75 5.14
CA ARG A 50 6.47 -2.45 4.83
C ARG A 50 7.26 -1.82 3.69
N PRO A 51 6.61 -1.02 2.85
CA PRO A 51 7.34 -0.28 1.83
C PRO A 51 8.25 0.77 2.47
N SER A 52 9.39 1.02 1.84
CA SER A 52 10.20 2.17 2.23
C SER A 52 9.48 3.46 1.83
N ALA A 53 9.92 4.59 2.38
CA ALA A 53 9.36 5.88 2.00
C ALA A 53 9.47 6.12 0.50
N ILE A 54 10.59 5.75 -0.10
CA ILE A 54 10.82 5.94 -1.53
C ILE A 54 9.85 5.08 -2.34
N THR A 55 9.69 3.82 -1.97
CA THR A 55 8.74 2.93 -2.66
C THR A 55 7.31 3.47 -2.55
N LEU A 56 6.94 3.98 -1.39
CA LEU A 56 5.62 4.56 -1.19
C LEU A 56 5.41 5.77 -2.09
N LEU A 57 6.42 6.62 -2.24
CA LEU A 57 6.31 7.78 -3.12
C LEU A 57 6.16 7.36 -4.59
N PHE A 58 6.88 6.33 -5.03
CA PHE A 58 6.70 5.80 -6.38
C PHE A 58 5.31 5.21 -6.58
N PHE A 59 4.74 4.63 -5.53
CA PHE A 59 3.37 4.11 -5.61
C PHE A 59 2.35 5.25 -5.73
N LEU A 60 2.52 6.31 -4.97
CA LEU A 60 1.56 7.42 -4.95
C LEU A 60 1.68 8.32 -6.18
N ASN A 61 2.88 8.47 -6.71
CA ASN A 61 3.15 9.45 -7.77
C ASN A 61 2.21 9.37 -8.98
N PRO A 62 1.89 8.18 -9.52
CA PRO A 62 1.01 8.12 -10.70
C PRO A 62 -0.48 8.24 -10.40
N LEU A 63 -0.86 8.26 -9.13
CA LEU A 63 -2.27 8.34 -8.76
C LEU A 63 -2.82 9.74 -8.98
N PRO A 64 -4.12 9.87 -9.31
CA PRO A 64 -4.77 11.19 -9.31
C PRO A 64 -4.69 11.84 -7.94
N ASP A 65 -4.66 13.18 -7.92
CA ASP A 65 -4.53 13.93 -6.66
C ASP A 65 -5.55 13.50 -5.60
N GLN A 66 -6.80 13.29 -6.02
CA GLN A 66 -7.85 12.89 -5.09
C GLN A 66 -7.55 11.52 -4.45
N GLU A 67 -6.96 10.60 -5.20
CA GLU A 67 -6.62 9.29 -4.67
C GLU A 67 -5.44 9.36 -3.72
N ILE A 68 -4.47 10.25 -3.99
CA ILE A 68 -3.35 10.47 -3.08
C ILE A 68 -3.87 11.00 -1.74
N LEU A 69 -4.74 12.01 -1.80
CA LEU A 69 -5.34 12.58 -0.59
C LEU A 69 -6.17 11.54 0.15
N ALA A 70 -6.96 10.75 -0.57
CA ALA A 70 -7.78 9.71 0.04
C ALA A 70 -6.91 8.65 0.72
N PHE A 71 -5.79 8.27 0.11
CA PHE A 71 -4.85 7.32 0.69
C PHE A 71 -4.37 7.81 2.06
N VAL A 72 -3.90 9.05 2.11
CA VAL A 72 -3.36 9.62 3.35
C VAL A 72 -4.46 9.78 4.41
N HIS A 73 -5.60 10.33 4.02
CA HIS A 73 -6.68 10.61 4.96
C HIS A 73 -7.36 9.35 5.48
N THR A 74 -7.52 8.35 4.62
CA THR A 74 -8.12 7.08 5.04
C THR A 74 -7.24 6.39 6.06
N PHE A 75 -5.91 6.35 5.81
CA PHE A 75 -5.01 5.78 6.81
C PHE A 75 -5.06 6.57 8.11
N GLY A 76 -5.10 7.90 8.03
CA GLY A 76 -5.19 8.73 9.23
C GLY A 76 -6.39 8.39 10.09
N LYS A 77 -7.55 8.17 9.46
CA LYS A 77 -8.76 7.78 10.18
C LYS A 77 -8.62 6.42 10.85
N LEU A 78 -8.03 5.46 10.14
CA LEU A 78 -7.79 4.13 10.72
C LEU A 78 -6.85 4.22 11.92
N ALA A 79 -5.79 5.00 11.80
CA ALA A 79 -4.84 5.18 12.89
C ALA A 79 -5.51 5.83 14.12
N ASP A 80 -6.41 6.79 13.89
CA ASP A 80 -7.12 7.47 14.98
C ASP A 80 -8.07 6.51 15.71
N THR A 81 -8.67 5.56 15.00
CA THR A 81 -9.56 4.58 15.62
C THR A 81 -8.82 3.38 16.20
N GLY A 82 -7.59 3.16 15.76
CA GLY A 82 -6.80 2.00 16.17
C GLY A 82 -7.30 0.70 15.60
N GLN A 83 -8.08 0.73 14.51
CA GLN A 83 -8.66 -0.48 13.92
C GLN A 83 -8.24 -0.63 12.47
N SER A 84 -7.89 -1.87 12.10
CA SER A 84 -7.63 -2.23 10.72
C SER A 84 -8.93 -2.28 9.93
N GLU A 85 -8.91 -1.90 8.66
CA GLU A 85 -10.08 -2.01 7.80
C GLU A 85 -10.43 -3.47 7.46
N GLU A 86 -9.54 -4.42 7.72
CA GLU A 86 -9.80 -5.84 7.51
C GLU A 86 -10.52 -6.49 8.68
N VAL A 87 -10.65 -5.79 9.78
CA VAL A 87 -11.39 -6.29 10.94
C VAL A 87 -12.86 -6.12 10.66
N ALA A 88 -13.54 -7.24 10.56
CA ALA A 88 -14.96 -7.24 10.28
C ALA A 88 -15.77 -6.73 11.47
#